data_012c86c57d289adb00452d4a5afb2a9d
#
_entry.id   012c86c57d289adb00452d4a5afb2a9d
#
_cell.length_a   1.000
_cell.length_b   1.000
_cell.length_c   1.000
_cell.angle_alpha   90.00
_cell.angle_beta   90.00
_cell.angle_gamma   90.00
#
_symmetry.space_group_name_H-M   'P 1'
#
loop_
_entity.id
_entity.type
_entity.pdbx_description
1 polymer ?
#
loop_
_entity_poly.entity_id
_entity_poly.type
_entity_poly.pdbx_seq_one_letter_code
_entity_poly.pdbx_strand_id
1 'polypeptide(L)'
;MVKTHRTILATFLVSLAVCITAKAGERFYAKGPSSPVKMKPHQQGVVEVHFDLLPTSMRFNAPAYPCMITESDIQYCNGFAETYDPRHDPNDPMASFETAFDDFNKYSRMWIESQNDARIVVRVCGALVSDEGKRIAHRDIPSGSPHGEGDWVDEWYYVYPDGVHARHVKIYTRLASRSLPFGFDREPPRVIHEFMEAMVLGKKGHTPKEDIEDDAITLIKTVGEYSEDIIAEGKAKTFSFTPYPRDFGEFSSANILVVNLKSRYKPFTIAMPYGIRTQPYKRDDPLINGFQVWGDPPRTSYTVAFGHMVNYAHYRKTEKTIEQVYLSGMIDSKDPRKKLVPLAWSWIVPPKVSMQRKHPSYKIQYYDPAQKAYVLDWKQDQTELAFELIADLDYYGVASTIVNPAFVVRGWGDAPVRLEIDEERIEPSKKFRIGYEATDSGTNLILWLKLESKEPVSISLRKGEH
;
A
#
# COMPACT_ATOMS: atom_id res chain seq x y z
N MET A 1 -6.97 34.50 -60.52
CA MET A 1 -6.82 33.35 -59.61
C MET A 1 -6.00 33.81 -58.42
N VAL A 2 -6.69 34.11 -57.33
CA VAL A 2 -6.08 34.61 -56.08
C VAL A 2 -6.10 33.45 -55.08
N LYS A 3 -4.91 33.00 -54.61
CA LYS A 3 -4.76 31.99 -53.55
C LYS A 3 -4.74 32.70 -52.21
N THR A 4 -5.77 32.46 -51.42
CA THR A 4 -5.85 32.90 -50.03
C THR A 4 -5.15 31.90 -49.12
N HIS A 5 -4.08 32.32 -48.48
CA HIS A 5 -3.43 31.60 -47.37
C HIS A 5 -4.21 31.88 -46.06
N ARG A 6 -4.72 30.82 -45.46
CA ARG A 6 -5.22 30.86 -44.07
C ARG A 6 -4.07 30.52 -43.12
N THR A 7 -3.64 31.52 -42.37
CA THR A 7 -2.72 31.38 -41.25
C THR A 7 -3.52 30.90 -40.03
N ILE A 8 -3.22 29.72 -39.52
CA ILE A 8 -3.76 29.20 -38.25
C ILE A 8 -2.84 29.70 -37.14
N LEU A 9 -3.35 30.58 -36.32
CA LEU A 9 -2.70 31.06 -35.11
C LEU A 9 -2.95 30.03 -34.00
N ALA A 10 -1.92 29.26 -33.61
CA ALA A 10 -1.96 28.37 -32.47
C ALA A 10 -1.63 29.19 -31.22
N THR A 11 -2.61 29.40 -30.38
CA THR A 11 -2.43 30.07 -29.09
C THR A 11 -1.92 29.05 -28.08
N PHE A 12 -0.64 29.13 -27.74
CA PHE A 12 -0.04 28.39 -26.62
C PHE A 12 -0.46 29.05 -25.31
N LEU A 13 -1.34 28.39 -24.56
CA LEU A 13 -1.59 28.71 -23.15
C LEU A 13 -0.42 28.18 -22.32
N VAL A 14 0.47 29.07 -21.91
CA VAL A 14 1.51 28.78 -20.93
C VAL A 14 0.84 28.85 -19.57
N SER A 15 0.54 27.70 -18.99
CA SER A 15 0.13 27.61 -17.58
C SER A 15 1.32 27.95 -16.70
N LEU A 16 1.29 29.11 -16.09
CA LEU A 16 2.26 29.54 -15.09
C LEU A 16 2.03 28.75 -13.81
N ALA A 17 2.78 27.66 -13.60
CA ALA A 17 2.81 26.94 -12.33
C ALA A 17 3.53 27.83 -11.30
N VAL A 18 2.77 28.47 -10.43
CA VAL A 18 3.31 29.16 -9.26
C VAL A 18 3.91 28.12 -8.32
N CYS A 19 5.22 27.91 -8.40
CA CYS A 19 5.96 27.12 -7.42
C CYS A 19 5.98 27.88 -6.08
N ILE A 20 5.00 27.58 -5.22
CA ILE A 20 5.08 27.99 -3.81
C ILE A 20 6.10 27.02 -3.16
N THR A 21 7.29 27.51 -2.87
CA THR A 21 8.29 26.79 -2.08
C THR A 21 7.84 26.75 -0.62
N ALA A 22 6.97 25.81 -0.27
CA ALA A 22 6.68 25.49 1.13
C ALA A 22 7.91 24.85 1.77
N LYS A 23 8.25 25.26 3.00
CA LYS A 23 9.30 24.62 3.79
C LYS A 23 8.93 23.16 4.03
N ALA A 24 9.94 22.25 3.97
CA ALA A 24 9.74 20.82 4.29
C ALA A 24 9.05 20.69 5.67
N GLY A 25 7.92 19.94 5.72
CA GLY A 25 7.11 19.72 6.93
C GLY A 25 5.84 20.60 7.04
N GLU A 26 5.61 21.52 6.09
CA GLU A 26 4.40 22.38 6.12
C GLU A 26 3.26 21.87 5.24
N ARG A 27 3.50 20.90 4.36
CA ARG A 27 2.52 20.38 3.39
C ARG A 27 2.69 18.88 3.12
N PHE A 28 1.56 18.21 2.83
CA PHE A 28 1.53 16.86 2.28
C PHE A 28 1.76 16.91 0.76
N TYR A 29 2.85 16.32 0.29
CA TYR A 29 3.22 16.33 -1.13
C TYR A 29 4.20 15.22 -1.49
N ALA A 30 4.33 14.93 -2.79
CA ALA A 30 5.38 14.07 -3.31
C ALA A 30 6.30 14.82 -4.28
N LYS A 31 7.56 14.42 -4.31
CA LYS A 31 8.55 14.78 -5.33
C LYS A 31 8.85 13.55 -6.17
N GLY A 32 8.92 13.73 -7.47
CA GLY A 32 9.23 12.65 -8.40
C GLY A 32 8.69 12.91 -9.79
N PRO A 33 8.89 11.96 -10.72
CA PRO A 33 8.35 12.05 -12.07
C PRO A 33 6.83 11.88 -12.05
N SER A 34 6.13 12.62 -12.92
CA SER A 34 4.67 12.54 -13.14
C SER A 34 4.26 11.66 -14.33
N SER A 35 5.22 10.95 -14.91
CA SER A 35 5.00 10.00 -16.00
C SER A 35 6.00 8.85 -15.86
N PRO A 36 5.72 7.67 -16.45
CA PRO A 36 6.62 6.52 -16.38
C PRO A 36 8.01 6.86 -16.86
N VAL A 37 9.01 6.76 -16.00
CA VAL A 37 10.41 7.03 -16.34
C VAL A 37 11.28 5.82 -16.09
N LYS A 38 12.31 5.67 -16.90
CA LYS A 38 13.41 4.74 -16.66
C LYS A 38 14.31 5.32 -15.57
N MET A 39 14.47 4.58 -14.49
CA MET A 39 15.32 4.98 -13.38
C MET A 39 16.79 4.68 -13.64
N LYS A 40 17.69 5.30 -12.88
CA LYS A 40 19.10 4.92 -12.86
C LYS A 40 19.28 3.72 -11.92
N PRO A 41 20.26 2.83 -12.18
CA PRO A 41 20.59 1.76 -11.25
C PRO A 41 20.81 2.29 -9.84
N HIS A 42 20.24 1.62 -8.84
CA HIS A 42 20.35 1.96 -7.40
C HIS A 42 20.00 3.42 -7.05
N GLN A 43 19.17 4.08 -7.85
CA GLN A 43 18.73 5.45 -7.59
C GLN A 43 17.87 5.49 -6.32
N GLN A 44 18.31 6.27 -5.33
CA GLN A 44 17.55 6.54 -4.11
C GLN A 44 16.54 7.67 -4.36
N GLY A 45 15.36 7.57 -3.72
CA GLY A 45 14.38 8.64 -3.72
C GLY A 45 13.88 9.03 -5.11
N VAL A 46 13.55 8.06 -5.96
CA VAL A 46 12.93 8.34 -7.28
C VAL A 46 11.62 9.08 -7.08
N VAL A 47 10.82 8.63 -6.09
CA VAL A 47 9.67 9.34 -5.56
C VAL A 47 9.84 9.45 -4.05
N GLU A 48 9.59 10.63 -3.51
CA GLU A 48 9.58 10.91 -2.06
C GLU A 48 8.25 11.54 -1.66
N VAL A 49 7.56 10.93 -0.70
CA VAL A 49 6.32 11.45 -0.11
C VAL A 49 6.62 12.05 1.26
N HIS A 50 6.23 13.30 1.46
CA HIS A 50 6.40 14.05 2.69
C HIS A 50 5.07 14.27 3.37
N PHE A 51 5.02 14.02 4.68
CA PHE A 51 3.83 14.17 5.48
C PHE A 51 3.91 15.46 6.31
N ASP A 52 2.79 16.14 6.47
CA ASP A 52 2.67 17.34 7.34
C ASP A 52 1.98 17.02 8.68
N LEU A 53 1.44 15.79 8.82
CA LEU A 53 0.87 15.31 10.08
C LEU A 53 1.83 14.42 10.87
N LEU A 54 2.94 14.00 10.26
CA LEU A 54 3.93 13.10 10.83
C LEU A 54 5.34 13.59 10.48
N PRO A 55 6.32 13.48 11.38
CA PRO A 55 7.72 13.78 11.09
C PRO A 55 8.44 12.61 10.38
N THR A 56 7.73 11.88 9.53
CA THR A 56 8.20 10.72 8.78
C THR A 56 8.04 10.98 7.29
N SER A 57 8.60 10.12 6.46
CA SER A 57 8.43 10.18 5.01
C SER A 57 8.33 8.78 4.42
N MET A 58 7.96 8.72 3.13
CA MET A 58 8.00 7.50 2.36
C MET A 58 8.88 7.73 1.14
N ARG A 59 9.77 6.79 0.87
CA ARG A 59 10.72 6.88 -0.24
C ARG A 59 10.61 5.64 -1.11
N PHE A 60 10.52 5.86 -2.39
CA PHE A 60 10.56 4.81 -3.40
C PHE A 60 11.93 4.82 -4.07
N ASN A 61 12.64 3.72 -3.94
CA ASN A 61 13.97 3.54 -4.47
C ASN A 61 13.94 2.64 -5.71
N ALA A 62 14.92 2.79 -6.59
CA ALA A 62 15.13 1.86 -7.68
C ALA A 62 15.86 0.59 -7.16
N PRO A 63 15.53 -0.61 -7.63
CA PRO A 63 14.64 -0.89 -8.75
C PRO A 63 13.14 -0.90 -8.43
N ALA A 64 12.65 -0.96 -7.22
CA ALA A 64 11.22 -0.83 -6.92
C ALA A 64 10.90 -1.05 -5.43
N TYR A 65 11.58 -0.38 -4.53
CA TYR A 65 11.31 -0.56 -3.10
C TYR A 65 10.66 0.67 -2.48
N PRO A 66 9.41 0.55 -2.00
CA PRO A 66 8.86 1.53 -1.09
C PRO A 66 9.42 1.31 0.31
N CYS A 67 9.96 2.36 0.88
CA CYS A 67 10.45 2.35 2.25
C CYS A 67 9.80 3.48 3.04
N MET A 68 9.27 3.16 4.20
CA MET A 68 8.86 4.14 5.20
C MET A 68 10.09 4.55 6.01
N ILE A 69 10.29 5.85 6.19
CA ILE A 69 11.45 6.43 6.86
C ILE A 69 10.99 7.08 8.15
N THR A 70 11.52 6.61 9.26
CA THR A 70 11.22 7.15 10.58
C THR A 70 11.85 8.54 10.76
N GLU A 71 11.43 9.28 11.78
CA GLU A 71 12.07 10.56 12.19
C GLU A 71 13.52 10.39 12.64
N SER A 72 13.91 9.15 12.89
CA SER A 72 15.30 8.77 13.24
C SER A 72 16.09 8.29 12.02
N ASP A 73 15.55 8.43 10.79
CA ASP A 73 16.16 8.01 9.53
C ASP A 73 16.45 6.49 9.43
N ILE A 74 15.63 5.66 10.09
CA ILE A 74 15.63 4.21 9.92
C ILE A 74 14.58 3.88 8.86
N GLN A 75 14.91 3.01 7.91
CA GLN A 75 14.04 2.67 6.80
C GLN A 75 13.40 1.29 7.04
N TYR A 76 12.10 1.22 6.83
CA TYR A 76 11.35 -0.03 6.79
C TYR A 76 10.76 -0.22 5.41
N CYS A 77 11.13 -1.30 4.74
CA CYS A 77 10.70 -1.63 3.40
C CYS A 77 9.88 -2.93 3.44
N ASN A 78 8.70 -2.92 2.82
CA ASN A 78 7.78 -4.05 2.87
C ASN A 78 7.15 -4.40 1.52
N GLY A 79 7.65 -3.82 0.46
CA GLY A 79 7.10 -4.00 -0.87
C GLY A 79 7.90 -5.00 -1.68
N PHE A 80 7.47 -6.25 -1.67
CA PHE A 80 8.05 -7.32 -2.46
C PHE A 80 7.02 -7.89 -3.43
N ALA A 81 7.43 -8.20 -4.64
CA ALA A 81 6.68 -9.05 -5.56
C ALA A 81 7.67 -10.07 -6.11
N GLU A 82 7.44 -11.31 -5.81
CA GLU A 82 8.35 -12.42 -6.08
C GLU A 82 7.59 -13.60 -6.69
N THR A 83 8.26 -14.33 -7.57
CA THR A 83 7.79 -15.61 -8.08
C THR A 83 8.91 -16.65 -8.02
N TYR A 84 8.54 -17.86 -7.66
CA TYR A 84 9.45 -19.01 -7.67
C TYR A 84 9.03 -19.96 -8.78
N ASP A 85 9.97 -20.33 -9.66
CA ASP A 85 9.75 -21.35 -10.68
C ASP A 85 10.76 -22.48 -10.55
N PRO A 86 10.37 -23.62 -9.96
CA PRO A 86 11.26 -24.77 -9.76
C PRO A 86 11.76 -25.40 -11.07
N ARG A 87 11.21 -24.99 -12.23
CA ARG A 87 11.66 -25.51 -13.54
C ARG A 87 12.90 -24.80 -14.07
N HIS A 88 13.25 -23.64 -13.49
CA HIS A 88 14.29 -22.78 -14.06
C HIS A 88 15.71 -23.16 -13.67
N ASP A 89 15.91 -23.73 -12.52
CA ASP A 89 17.19 -24.27 -12.11
C ASP A 89 16.98 -25.60 -11.39
N PRO A 90 17.30 -26.72 -12.03
CA PRO A 90 17.21 -28.03 -11.38
C PRO A 90 18.13 -28.16 -10.18
N ASN A 91 19.15 -27.29 -10.03
CA ASN A 91 20.05 -27.25 -8.90
C ASN A 91 19.58 -26.26 -7.81
N ASP A 92 18.70 -25.30 -8.17
CA ASP A 92 18.06 -24.38 -7.24
C ASP A 92 16.56 -24.29 -7.54
N PRO A 93 15.78 -25.25 -7.01
CA PRO A 93 14.33 -25.27 -7.21
C PRO A 93 13.61 -24.08 -6.55
N MET A 94 14.34 -23.29 -5.77
CA MET A 94 13.86 -22.07 -5.12
C MET A 94 14.42 -20.79 -5.78
N ALA A 95 14.88 -20.89 -7.04
CA ALA A 95 15.30 -19.70 -7.78
C ALA A 95 14.17 -18.68 -7.85
N SER A 96 14.39 -17.54 -7.22
CA SER A 96 13.41 -16.46 -7.17
C SER A 96 13.57 -15.49 -8.34
N PHE A 97 12.47 -14.87 -8.70
CA PHE A 97 12.38 -13.80 -9.68
C PHE A 97 11.64 -12.64 -9.03
N GLU A 98 12.30 -11.50 -8.96
CA GLU A 98 11.80 -10.32 -8.27
C GLU A 98 11.96 -9.06 -9.10
N THR A 99 11.12 -8.07 -8.86
CA THR A 99 11.37 -6.72 -9.39
C THR A 99 12.66 -6.12 -8.84
N ALA A 100 13.02 -6.52 -7.65
CA ALA A 100 14.22 -6.10 -6.95
C ALA A 100 15.53 -6.46 -7.65
N PHE A 101 15.55 -7.54 -8.41
CA PHE A 101 16.72 -7.97 -9.15
C PHE A 101 16.92 -7.25 -10.50
N ASP A 102 16.08 -6.27 -10.82
CA ASP A 102 16.27 -5.40 -11.99
C ASP A 102 17.33 -4.32 -11.72
N ASP A 103 18.53 -4.72 -11.30
CA ASP A 103 19.63 -3.84 -10.88
C ASP A 103 19.96 -2.74 -11.91
N PHE A 104 19.73 -3.01 -13.20
CA PHE A 104 19.95 -2.05 -14.27
C PHE A 104 18.72 -1.21 -14.62
N ASN A 105 17.60 -1.36 -13.88
CA ASN A 105 16.31 -0.71 -14.15
C ASN A 105 15.89 -0.83 -15.62
N LYS A 106 16.08 -2.00 -16.17
CA LYS A 106 15.79 -2.29 -17.56
C LYS A 106 14.29 -2.33 -17.81
N TYR A 107 13.54 -2.89 -16.87
CA TYR A 107 12.11 -3.15 -16.95
C TYR A 107 11.29 -2.27 -16.01
N SER A 108 11.88 -1.87 -14.89
CA SER A 108 11.18 -1.14 -13.83
C SER A 108 10.91 0.32 -14.20
N ARG A 109 9.72 0.80 -13.88
CA ARG A 109 9.26 2.18 -14.04
C ARG A 109 8.52 2.62 -12.80
N MET A 110 8.59 3.91 -12.50
CA MET A 110 7.95 4.50 -11.34
C MET A 110 7.55 5.93 -11.63
N TRP A 111 6.39 6.36 -11.10
CA TRP A 111 5.91 7.74 -11.24
C TRP A 111 4.82 8.07 -10.23
N ILE A 112 4.57 9.36 -10.04
CA ILE A 112 3.41 9.88 -9.33
C ILE A 112 2.25 9.89 -10.34
N GLU A 113 1.26 9.01 -10.16
CA GLU A 113 0.10 8.91 -11.05
C GLU A 113 -0.90 10.04 -10.78
N SER A 114 -1.14 10.35 -9.50
CA SER A 114 -1.92 11.52 -9.08
C SER A 114 -1.40 12.09 -7.77
N GLN A 115 -1.62 13.39 -7.57
CA GLN A 115 -1.25 14.07 -6.36
C GLN A 115 -2.21 15.23 -6.08
N ASN A 116 -2.76 15.24 -4.86
CA ASN A 116 -3.56 16.32 -4.33
C ASN A 116 -3.45 16.36 -2.79
N ASP A 117 -4.09 17.30 -2.14
CA ASP A 117 -3.98 17.45 -0.67
C ASP A 117 -4.63 16.31 0.12
N ALA A 118 -5.53 15.52 -0.49
CA ALA A 118 -6.22 14.41 0.15
C ALA A 118 -5.54 13.05 -0.07
N ARG A 119 -4.85 12.87 -1.21
CA ARG A 119 -4.24 11.60 -1.59
C ARG A 119 -3.10 11.79 -2.59
N ILE A 120 -2.07 10.95 -2.46
CA ILE A 120 -1.01 10.77 -3.45
C ILE A 120 -1.08 9.32 -3.94
N VAL A 121 -1.02 9.12 -5.24
CA VAL A 121 -0.95 7.78 -5.84
C VAL A 121 0.41 7.65 -6.54
N VAL A 122 1.22 6.70 -6.06
CA VAL A 122 2.46 6.32 -6.71
C VAL A 122 2.26 4.99 -7.40
N ARG A 123 2.68 4.91 -8.66
CA ARG A 123 2.64 3.68 -9.44
C ARG A 123 4.03 3.17 -9.73
N VAL A 124 4.18 1.87 -9.59
CA VAL A 124 5.39 1.11 -9.92
C VAL A 124 5.01 0.00 -10.87
N CYS A 125 5.79 -0.25 -11.89
CA CYS A 125 5.66 -1.45 -12.71
C CYS A 125 7.04 -2.03 -13.00
N GLY A 126 7.12 -3.34 -13.16
CA GLY A 126 8.37 -4.03 -13.47
C GLY A 126 8.14 -5.47 -13.92
N ALA A 127 9.15 -6.07 -14.54
CA ALA A 127 9.16 -7.50 -14.79
C ALA A 127 9.70 -8.24 -13.55
N LEU A 128 9.19 -9.44 -13.30
CA LEU A 128 9.80 -10.36 -12.33
C LEU A 128 11.03 -11.00 -12.99
N VAL A 129 12.22 -10.66 -12.51
CA VAL A 129 13.47 -11.05 -13.14
C VAL A 129 14.37 -11.83 -12.20
N SER A 130 15.24 -12.68 -12.79
CA SER A 130 16.32 -13.34 -12.07
C SER A 130 17.49 -12.37 -11.88
N ASP A 131 18.52 -12.83 -11.18
CA ASP A 131 19.77 -12.11 -10.90
C ASP A 131 20.19 -11.16 -12.02
N GLU A 132 20.50 -9.91 -11.66
CA GLU A 132 20.98 -8.86 -12.55
C GLU A 132 20.05 -8.55 -13.73
N GLY A 133 18.75 -8.87 -13.63
CA GLY A 133 17.79 -8.61 -14.71
C GLY A 133 18.05 -9.39 -15.99
N LYS A 134 18.73 -10.55 -15.90
CA LYS A 134 19.10 -11.35 -17.07
C LYS A 134 17.92 -12.04 -17.73
N ARG A 135 16.99 -12.54 -16.93
CA ARG A 135 15.84 -13.31 -17.42
C ARG A 135 14.55 -12.84 -16.78
N ILE A 136 13.48 -12.75 -17.55
CA ILE A 136 12.13 -12.54 -17.04
C ILE A 136 11.51 -13.90 -16.74
N ALA A 137 10.82 -14.02 -15.61
CA ALA A 137 10.09 -15.24 -15.25
C ALA A 137 9.08 -15.60 -16.33
N HIS A 138 9.00 -16.89 -16.67
CA HIS A 138 8.03 -17.45 -17.63
C HIS A 138 7.97 -16.72 -18.99
N ARG A 139 9.10 -16.20 -19.48
CA ARG A 139 9.17 -15.40 -20.71
C ARG A 139 8.63 -16.14 -21.95
N ASP A 140 8.75 -17.44 -21.96
CA ASP A 140 8.23 -18.32 -23.02
C ASP A 140 6.71 -18.54 -22.96
N ILE A 141 6.05 -18.02 -21.91
CA ILE A 141 4.61 -18.15 -21.70
C ILE A 141 3.97 -16.76 -21.75
N PRO A 142 3.20 -16.43 -22.82
CA PRO A 142 2.55 -15.13 -22.91
C PRO A 142 1.60 -14.88 -21.73
N SER A 143 1.91 -13.94 -20.85
CA SER A 143 1.11 -13.64 -19.64
C SER A 143 -0.15 -12.82 -19.93
N GLY A 144 -0.20 -12.14 -21.07
CA GLY A 144 -1.22 -11.14 -21.37
C GLY A 144 -0.99 -9.83 -20.62
N SER A 145 0.22 -9.62 -20.14
CA SER A 145 0.65 -8.33 -19.57
C SER A 145 0.64 -7.24 -20.64
N PRO A 146 0.23 -6.00 -20.29
CA PRO A 146 0.36 -4.86 -21.21
C PRO A 146 1.80 -4.40 -21.37
N HIS A 147 2.75 -4.92 -20.58
CA HIS A 147 4.15 -4.46 -20.55
C HIS A 147 5.09 -5.32 -21.37
N GLY A 148 4.72 -6.59 -21.68
CA GLY A 148 5.56 -7.50 -22.47
C GLY A 148 5.34 -8.96 -22.15
N GLU A 149 6.24 -9.82 -22.64
CA GLU A 149 6.25 -11.26 -22.40
C GLU A 149 6.75 -11.58 -20.99
N GLY A 150 6.32 -12.72 -20.45
CA GLY A 150 6.67 -13.20 -19.13
C GLY A 150 5.83 -12.58 -17.99
N ASP A 151 6.28 -12.74 -16.77
CA ASP A 151 5.57 -12.26 -15.59
C ASP A 151 5.95 -10.81 -15.28
N TRP A 152 4.91 -9.99 -15.09
CA TRP A 152 5.03 -8.57 -14.78
C TRP A 152 4.18 -8.22 -13.56
N VAL A 153 4.56 -7.15 -12.90
CA VAL A 153 3.83 -6.60 -11.77
C VAL A 153 3.50 -5.13 -11.99
N ASP A 154 2.29 -4.76 -11.63
CA ASP A 154 1.85 -3.39 -11.39
C ASP A 154 1.53 -3.22 -9.92
N GLU A 155 2.01 -2.14 -9.34
CA GLU A 155 1.72 -1.77 -7.95
C GLU A 155 1.22 -0.34 -7.88
N TRP A 156 0.18 -0.13 -7.08
CA TRP A 156 -0.36 1.18 -6.74
C TRP A 156 -0.23 1.39 -5.24
N TYR A 157 0.31 2.54 -4.87
CA TYR A 157 0.41 2.98 -3.48
C TYR A 157 -0.49 4.19 -3.30
N TYR A 158 -1.62 4.00 -2.62
CA TYR A 158 -2.57 5.05 -2.28
C TYR A 158 -2.22 5.61 -0.92
N VAL A 159 -1.49 6.71 -0.90
CA VAL A 159 -0.90 7.30 0.31
C VAL A 159 -1.78 8.43 0.82
N TYR A 160 -2.09 8.40 2.12
CA TYR A 160 -2.94 9.38 2.79
C TYR A 160 -2.15 10.29 3.74
N PRO A 161 -2.70 11.47 4.12
CA PRO A 161 -1.97 12.46 4.93
C PRO A 161 -1.52 11.98 6.31
N ASP A 162 -2.19 10.97 6.88
CA ASP A 162 -1.82 10.32 8.15
C ASP A 162 -0.68 9.29 8.04
N GLY A 163 -0.05 9.17 6.87
CA GLY A 163 1.04 8.22 6.62
C GLY A 163 0.58 6.78 6.38
N VAL A 164 -0.73 6.51 6.49
CA VAL A 164 -1.30 5.22 6.13
C VAL A 164 -1.39 5.13 4.60
N HIS A 165 -1.00 4.00 4.06
CA HIS A 165 -1.13 3.74 2.63
C HIS A 165 -1.65 2.33 2.36
N ALA A 166 -2.49 2.22 1.34
CA ALA A 166 -2.87 0.93 0.77
C ALA A 166 -1.93 0.60 -0.39
N ARG A 167 -1.35 -0.60 -0.38
CA ARG A 167 -0.59 -1.18 -1.48
C ARG A 167 -1.47 -2.17 -2.20
N HIS A 168 -1.75 -1.94 -3.47
CA HIS A 168 -2.41 -2.88 -4.38
C HIS A 168 -1.38 -3.43 -5.34
N VAL A 169 -1.18 -4.74 -5.32
CA VAL A 169 -0.24 -5.46 -6.17
C VAL A 169 -1.00 -6.33 -7.15
N LYS A 170 -0.66 -6.25 -8.42
CA LYS A 170 -1.22 -7.08 -9.47
C LYS A 170 -0.11 -7.73 -10.29
N ILE A 171 0.00 -9.05 -10.19
CA ILE A 171 0.91 -9.83 -11.02
C ILE A 171 0.16 -10.36 -12.24
N TYR A 172 0.72 -10.10 -13.41
CA TYR A 172 0.30 -10.68 -14.68
C TYR A 172 1.10 -11.95 -14.91
N THR A 173 0.44 -13.10 -14.94
CA THR A 173 1.04 -14.41 -15.15
C THR A 173 0.02 -15.38 -15.73
N ARG A 174 0.40 -16.19 -16.70
CA ARG A 174 -0.47 -17.27 -17.19
C ARG A 174 -0.54 -18.46 -16.23
N LEU A 175 0.30 -18.47 -15.23
CA LEU A 175 0.32 -19.53 -14.23
C LEU A 175 -0.53 -19.18 -12.99
N ALA A 176 -1.36 -18.14 -13.08
CA ALA A 176 -2.24 -17.73 -11.99
C ALA A 176 -3.10 -18.89 -11.45
N SER A 177 -3.65 -19.72 -12.33
CA SER A 177 -4.45 -20.90 -11.94
C SER A 177 -3.65 -21.96 -11.17
N ARG A 178 -2.32 -21.99 -11.37
CA ARG A 178 -1.38 -22.91 -10.71
C ARG A 178 -0.64 -22.25 -9.55
N SER A 179 -0.87 -20.95 -9.35
CA SER A 179 -0.25 -20.21 -8.27
C SER A 179 -0.73 -20.70 -6.93
N LEU A 180 0.22 -21.06 -6.11
CA LEU A 180 0.04 -21.29 -4.68
C LEU A 180 0.76 -20.19 -3.94
N PRO A 181 0.25 -19.83 -2.78
CA PRO A 181 0.99 -19.03 -1.83
C PRO A 181 2.18 -19.85 -1.29
N PHE A 182 3.22 -19.13 -0.85
CA PHE A 182 4.43 -19.71 -0.30
C PHE A 182 4.15 -20.72 0.82
N GLY A 183 4.70 -21.92 0.74
CA GLY A 183 4.83 -22.85 1.85
C GLY A 183 3.92 -24.06 1.87
N PHE A 184 3.10 -24.34 0.84
CA PHE A 184 2.26 -25.55 0.79
C PHE A 184 2.59 -26.45 -0.42
N ASP A 185 2.67 -27.75 -0.11
CA ASP A 185 2.82 -28.90 -0.98
C ASP A 185 3.83 -28.79 -2.13
N ARG A 186 4.93 -29.49 -1.92
CA ARG A 186 6.13 -29.58 -2.75
C ARG A 186 5.95 -30.43 -4.01
N GLU A 187 4.74 -30.62 -4.51
CA GLU A 187 4.57 -31.32 -5.78
C GLU A 187 4.70 -30.37 -6.98
N PRO A 188 5.71 -30.57 -7.86
CA PRO A 188 5.87 -29.77 -9.06
C PRO A 188 4.75 -30.06 -10.08
N PRO A 189 4.30 -29.11 -10.89
CA PRO A 189 4.88 -27.80 -11.14
C PRO A 189 3.97 -26.67 -10.63
N ARG A 190 4.17 -26.21 -9.40
CA ARG A 190 3.38 -25.12 -8.84
C ARG A 190 4.27 -23.88 -8.72
N VAL A 191 3.79 -22.77 -9.22
CA VAL A 191 4.43 -21.47 -9.10
C VAL A 191 4.02 -20.83 -7.78
N ILE A 192 4.98 -20.37 -7.02
CA ILE A 192 4.76 -19.74 -5.73
C ILE A 192 4.91 -18.22 -5.92
N HIS A 193 3.96 -17.44 -5.42
CA HIS A 193 4.03 -15.99 -5.44
C HIS A 193 4.03 -15.46 -4.01
N GLU A 194 4.92 -14.54 -3.76
CA GLU A 194 5.02 -13.80 -2.50
C GLU A 194 4.88 -12.30 -2.73
N PHE A 195 4.29 -11.60 -1.77
CA PHE A 195 3.91 -10.20 -1.94
C PHE A 195 4.39 -9.29 -0.82
N MET A 196 4.87 -9.83 0.29
CA MET A 196 5.26 -9.02 1.43
C MET A 196 6.36 -9.68 2.25
N GLU A 197 7.44 -8.96 2.40
CA GLU A 197 8.51 -9.25 3.33
C GLU A 197 8.79 -8.03 4.21
N ALA A 198 9.00 -8.24 5.52
CA ALA A 198 9.31 -7.18 6.46
C ALA A 198 10.83 -6.99 6.57
N MET A 199 11.33 -5.89 6.01
CA MET A 199 12.76 -5.58 5.99
C MET A 199 13.08 -4.25 6.65
N VAL A 200 14.19 -4.19 7.34
CA VAL A 200 14.79 -2.96 7.88
C VAL A 200 16.12 -2.70 7.18
N LEU A 201 16.22 -1.53 6.58
CA LEU A 201 17.49 -0.99 6.09
C LEU A 201 18.03 -0.04 7.16
N GLY A 202 19.11 -0.44 7.81
CA GLY A 202 19.73 0.33 8.88
C GLY A 202 20.56 1.48 8.35
N LYS A 203 20.88 2.40 9.23
CA LYS A 203 21.75 3.52 8.91
C LYS A 203 23.16 3.05 8.60
N LYS A 204 23.80 3.76 7.68
CA LYS A 204 25.23 3.56 7.47
C LYS A 204 26.01 3.87 8.75
N GLY A 205 26.86 2.94 9.16
CA GLY A 205 27.66 3.05 10.37
C GLY A 205 27.00 2.48 11.63
N HIS A 206 25.76 2.02 11.53
CA HIS A 206 25.05 1.37 12.63
C HIS A 206 25.05 -0.16 12.47
N THR A 207 24.88 -0.82 13.60
CA THR A 207 24.54 -2.24 13.69
C THR A 207 23.03 -2.42 13.89
N PRO A 208 22.46 -3.60 13.63
CA PRO A 208 21.04 -3.85 13.89
C PRO A 208 20.59 -3.52 15.32
N LYS A 209 21.46 -3.78 16.33
CA LYS A 209 21.15 -3.49 17.73
C LYS A 209 21.06 -2.00 18.06
N GLU A 210 21.60 -1.13 17.23
CA GLU A 210 21.49 0.32 17.42
C GLU A 210 20.18 0.89 16.89
N ASP A 211 19.55 0.23 15.92
CA ASP A 211 18.34 0.69 15.25
C ASP A 211 17.07 -0.10 15.64
N ILE A 212 17.22 -1.34 16.12
CA ILE A 212 16.12 -2.26 16.42
C ILE A 212 16.08 -2.52 17.93
N GLU A 213 14.86 -2.50 18.51
CA GLU A 213 14.66 -2.82 19.93
C GLU A 213 14.98 -4.30 20.22
N ASP A 214 15.30 -4.63 21.46
CA ASP A 214 15.47 -6.04 21.88
C ASP A 214 14.21 -6.86 21.65
N ASP A 215 13.04 -6.26 21.83
CA ASP A 215 11.71 -6.76 21.44
C ASP A 215 11.45 -6.37 19.98
N ALA A 216 12.00 -7.13 19.03
CA ALA A 216 12.16 -6.73 17.63
C ALA A 216 10.85 -6.52 16.87
N ILE A 217 9.86 -7.40 17.08
CA ILE A 217 8.57 -7.32 16.39
C ILE A 217 7.42 -7.60 17.35
N THR A 218 6.29 -6.98 17.05
CA THR A 218 5.01 -7.29 17.68
C THR A 218 4.05 -7.82 16.62
N LEU A 219 3.58 -9.05 16.82
CA LEU A 219 2.54 -9.65 15.99
C LEU A 219 1.19 -9.50 16.68
N ILE A 220 0.17 -9.11 15.90
CA ILE A 220 -1.20 -9.01 16.39
C ILE A 220 -2.09 -9.82 15.46
N LYS A 221 -2.91 -10.69 16.03
CA LYS A 221 -3.92 -11.44 15.30
C LYS A 221 -5.33 -10.97 15.65
N THR A 222 -6.15 -10.80 14.62
CA THR A 222 -7.56 -10.43 14.74
C THR A 222 -8.48 -11.62 14.47
N VAL A 223 -7.91 -12.75 14.03
CA VAL A 223 -8.62 -14.01 13.79
C VAL A 223 -7.84 -15.18 14.40
N GLY A 224 -8.53 -16.26 14.71
CA GLY A 224 -7.93 -17.53 15.14
C GLY A 224 -7.26 -18.28 13.99
N GLU A 225 -6.82 -19.49 14.27
CA GLU A 225 -6.08 -20.33 13.31
C GLU A 225 -6.92 -20.69 12.07
N TYR A 226 -8.22 -20.85 12.24
CA TYR A 226 -9.15 -21.27 11.18
C TYR A 226 -9.96 -20.12 10.57
N SER A 227 -9.56 -18.87 10.77
CA SER A 227 -10.24 -17.65 10.27
C SER A 227 -11.70 -17.46 10.70
N GLU A 228 -12.33 -18.47 11.31
CA GLU A 228 -13.71 -18.41 11.81
C GLU A 228 -13.78 -17.83 13.21
N ASP A 229 -12.68 -17.96 13.95
CA ASP A 229 -12.58 -17.43 15.32
C ASP A 229 -12.16 -15.97 15.28
N ILE A 230 -13.12 -15.09 15.39
CA ILE A 230 -12.87 -13.64 15.43
C ILE A 230 -12.33 -13.23 16.80
N ILE A 231 -11.24 -12.45 16.78
CA ILE A 231 -10.64 -11.83 17.95
C ILE A 231 -10.81 -10.32 17.83
N ALA A 232 -12.00 -9.81 18.15
CA ALA A 232 -12.41 -8.43 17.91
C ALA A 232 -11.43 -7.39 18.48
N GLU A 233 -10.90 -7.62 19.67
CA GLU A 233 -9.93 -6.74 20.34
C GLU A 233 -8.47 -7.03 19.95
N GLY A 234 -8.25 -8.08 19.16
CA GLY A 234 -6.93 -8.57 18.78
C GLY A 234 -6.15 -9.19 19.94
N LYS A 235 -5.29 -10.14 19.63
CA LYS A 235 -4.31 -10.72 20.55
C LYS A 235 -2.91 -10.38 20.07
N ALA A 236 -2.08 -9.82 20.95
CA ALA A 236 -0.72 -9.37 20.61
C ALA A 236 0.34 -10.19 21.33
N LYS A 237 1.47 -10.40 20.67
CA LYS A 237 2.69 -10.97 21.24
C LYS A 237 3.90 -10.33 20.62
N THR A 238 4.88 -10.02 21.47
CA THR A 238 6.16 -9.47 21.05
C THR A 238 7.22 -10.57 21.05
N PHE A 239 8.12 -10.52 20.08
CA PHE A 239 9.18 -11.48 19.87
C PHE A 239 10.54 -10.77 19.91
N SER A 240 11.47 -11.38 20.64
CA SER A 240 12.80 -10.82 20.85
C SER A 240 13.67 -10.88 19.59
N PHE A 241 14.61 -9.94 19.50
CA PHE A 241 15.63 -9.93 18.46
C PHE A 241 16.64 -11.07 18.65
N THR A 242 17.00 -11.39 19.90
CA THR A 242 17.98 -12.43 20.23
C THR A 242 17.53 -13.23 21.44
N PRO A 243 17.25 -14.55 21.33
CA PRO A 243 17.18 -15.31 20.09
C PRO A 243 15.90 -14.97 19.30
N TYR A 244 16.01 -14.88 17.99
CA TYR A 244 14.85 -14.71 17.13
C TYR A 244 14.12 -16.06 16.98
N PRO A 245 12.79 -16.09 16.98
CA PRO A 245 12.04 -17.34 16.92
C PRO A 245 12.20 -18.04 15.56
N ARG A 246 12.25 -19.36 15.59
CA ARG A 246 12.19 -20.19 14.39
C ARG A 246 10.76 -20.39 13.88
N ASP A 247 9.78 -20.09 14.72
CA ASP A 247 8.35 -20.27 14.48
C ASP A 247 7.59 -19.26 15.36
N PHE A 248 6.49 -18.71 14.84
CA PHE A 248 5.63 -17.81 15.60
C PHE A 248 4.50 -18.53 16.37
N GLY A 249 4.40 -19.86 16.23
CA GLY A 249 3.41 -20.69 16.93
C GLY A 249 1.98 -20.23 16.62
N GLU A 250 1.19 -20.06 17.65
CA GLU A 250 -0.20 -19.58 17.50
C GLU A 250 -0.34 -18.19 16.84
N PHE A 251 0.74 -17.44 16.67
CA PHE A 251 0.79 -16.17 15.95
C PHE A 251 1.14 -16.33 14.47
N SER A 252 1.24 -17.55 13.95
CA SER A 252 1.39 -17.77 12.50
C SER A 252 0.18 -17.30 11.69
N SER A 253 -0.99 -17.10 12.32
CA SER A 253 -2.17 -16.45 11.73
C SER A 253 -2.26 -14.94 11.99
N ALA A 254 -1.21 -14.31 12.53
CA ALA A 254 -1.21 -12.87 12.76
C ALA A 254 -1.31 -12.13 11.43
N ASN A 255 -2.23 -11.18 11.36
CA ASN A 255 -2.46 -10.35 10.18
C ASN A 255 -1.95 -8.91 10.34
N ILE A 256 -1.37 -8.59 11.49
CA ILE A 256 -0.73 -7.29 11.75
C ILE A 256 0.69 -7.55 12.26
N LEU A 257 1.66 -6.92 11.63
CA LEU A 257 3.06 -6.95 12.01
C LEU A 257 3.54 -5.53 12.27
N VAL A 258 4.21 -5.33 13.41
CA VAL A 258 4.86 -4.07 13.78
C VAL A 258 6.34 -4.34 14.00
N VAL A 259 7.21 -3.56 13.38
CA VAL A 259 8.65 -3.64 13.65
C VAL A 259 9.00 -2.60 14.71
N ASN A 260 9.59 -3.06 15.80
CA ASN A 260 9.94 -2.23 16.95
C ASN A 260 11.32 -1.60 16.74
N LEU A 261 11.35 -0.49 15.99
CA LEU A 261 12.57 0.28 15.77
C LEU A 261 12.88 1.18 16.98
N LYS A 262 14.15 1.53 17.20
CA LYS A 262 14.59 2.54 18.15
C LYS A 262 14.29 3.94 17.63
N SER A 263 13.00 4.21 17.47
CA SER A 263 12.38 5.37 16.91
C SER A 263 11.03 5.58 17.58
N ARG A 264 10.53 6.81 17.63
CA ARG A 264 9.21 7.11 18.17
C ARG A 264 8.11 6.49 17.30
N TYR A 265 8.26 6.61 15.98
CA TYR A 265 7.31 6.05 15.03
C TYR A 265 7.73 4.66 14.60
N LYS A 266 6.83 3.70 14.75
CA LYS A 266 7.06 2.30 14.44
C LYS A 266 6.27 1.91 13.19
N PRO A 267 6.95 1.31 12.19
CA PRO A 267 6.26 0.87 10.98
C PRO A 267 5.41 -0.38 11.25
N PHE A 268 4.31 -0.47 10.53
CA PHE A 268 3.41 -1.61 10.57
C PHE A 268 2.95 -2.03 9.18
N THR A 269 2.53 -3.29 9.09
CA THR A 269 1.80 -3.83 7.94
C THR A 269 0.60 -4.63 8.43
N ILE A 270 -0.54 -4.45 7.76
CA ILE A 270 -1.79 -5.16 7.96
C ILE A 270 -2.13 -5.90 6.66
N ALA A 271 -2.38 -7.20 6.77
CA ALA A 271 -2.89 -8.03 5.69
C ALA A 271 -4.36 -8.39 5.94
N MET A 272 -5.07 -8.82 4.88
CA MET A 272 -6.38 -9.44 5.05
C MET A 272 -6.24 -10.72 5.89
N PRO A 273 -7.08 -10.92 6.91
CA PRO A 273 -6.86 -11.99 7.89
C PRO A 273 -7.16 -13.40 7.36
N TYR A 274 -7.95 -13.48 6.29
CA TYR A 274 -8.39 -14.78 5.75
C TYR A 274 -7.28 -15.45 4.97
N GLY A 275 -6.87 -16.64 5.40
CA GLY A 275 -5.79 -17.39 4.78
C GLY A 275 -4.41 -16.75 4.94
N ILE A 276 -4.22 -15.90 5.91
CA ILE A 276 -2.91 -15.31 6.21
C ILE A 276 -2.00 -16.32 6.91
N ARG A 277 -0.74 -16.33 6.51
CA ARG A 277 0.33 -17.00 7.22
C ARG A 277 1.51 -16.06 7.40
N THR A 278 1.85 -15.81 8.64
CA THR A 278 3.02 -15.02 9.05
C THR A 278 4.09 -15.95 9.54
N GLN A 279 5.27 -15.89 8.94
CA GLN A 279 6.38 -16.76 9.23
C GLN A 279 7.64 -15.95 9.49
N PRO A 280 8.52 -16.38 10.42
CA PRO A 280 9.83 -15.80 10.53
C PRO A 280 10.65 -16.11 9.27
N TYR A 281 11.54 -15.22 8.92
CA TYR A 281 12.48 -15.48 7.85
C TYR A 281 13.40 -16.64 8.28
N LYS A 282 13.37 -17.72 7.51
CA LYS A 282 14.17 -18.91 7.83
C LYS A 282 15.40 -18.94 6.93
N ARG A 283 16.57 -18.81 7.51
CA ARG A 283 17.78 -19.42 6.94
C ARG A 283 18.47 -20.27 8.00
N ASP A 284 18.97 -21.42 7.55
CA ASP A 284 19.78 -22.33 8.37
C ASP A 284 21.20 -21.79 8.61
N ASP A 285 21.37 -20.46 8.60
CA ASP A 285 22.63 -19.83 8.88
C ASP A 285 22.84 -19.79 10.41
N PRO A 286 23.79 -20.58 10.95
CA PRO A 286 24.03 -20.65 12.38
C PRO A 286 24.53 -19.32 12.98
N LEU A 287 24.94 -18.35 12.16
CA LEU A 287 25.41 -17.04 12.61
C LEU A 287 24.28 -16.05 12.85
N ILE A 288 23.07 -16.29 12.33
CA ILE A 288 22.00 -15.28 12.28
C ILE A 288 20.71 -15.68 13.02
N ASN A 289 20.76 -16.67 13.91
CA ASN A 289 19.67 -17.00 14.86
C ASN A 289 18.22 -16.76 14.35
N GLY A 290 17.92 -17.02 13.06
CA GLY A 290 16.57 -17.02 12.53
C GLY A 290 16.14 -15.79 11.74
N PHE A 291 16.97 -14.76 11.56
CA PHE A 291 16.74 -13.67 10.59
C PHE A 291 18.00 -13.46 9.74
N GLN A 292 17.84 -12.90 8.56
CA GLN A 292 18.93 -12.65 7.64
C GLN A 292 19.42 -11.20 7.75
N VAL A 293 20.75 -11.03 7.83
CA VAL A 293 21.43 -9.73 7.76
C VAL A 293 22.30 -9.71 6.51
N TRP A 294 22.11 -8.73 5.67
CA TRP A 294 22.99 -8.46 4.52
C TRP A 294 23.78 -7.19 4.76
N GLY A 295 24.94 -7.10 4.13
CA GLY A 295 25.87 -5.98 4.28
C GLY A 295 26.97 -6.28 5.29
N ASP A 296 27.85 -5.30 5.48
CA ASP A 296 28.98 -5.35 6.41
C ASP A 296 28.89 -4.17 7.40
N PRO A 297 28.02 -4.26 8.42
CA PRO A 297 27.93 -3.21 9.43
C PRO A 297 29.20 -3.22 10.33
N PRO A 298 29.70 -2.08 10.76
CA PRO A 298 29.16 -0.72 10.52
C PRO A 298 29.70 -0.01 9.27
N ARG A 299 30.45 -0.69 8.40
CA ARG A 299 31.10 -0.09 7.22
C ARG A 299 30.10 0.32 6.14
N THR A 300 29.05 -0.47 5.99
CA THR A 300 27.94 -0.22 5.07
C THR A 300 26.61 -0.16 5.80
N SER A 301 25.53 0.20 5.11
CA SER A 301 24.19 -0.06 5.60
C SER A 301 23.96 -1.57 5.65
N TYR A 302 23.11 -2.00 6.58
CA TYR A 302 22.69 -3.39 6.69
C TYR A 302 21.22 -3.54 6.32
N THR A 303 20.82 -4.74 5.93
CA THR A 303 19.42 -5.14 5.76
C THR A 303 19.11 -6.29 6.69
N VAL A 304 17.99 -6.22 7.40
CA VAL A 304 17.47 -7.31 8.24
C VAL A 304 16.06 -7.65 7.77
N ALA A 305 15.83 -8.90 7.37
CA ALA A 305 14.51 -9.43 7.10
C ALA A 305 13.97 -10.16 8.33
N PHE A 306 12.76 -9.78 8.76
CA PHE A 306 12.11 -10.36 9.94
C PHE A 306 11.17 -11.50 9.59
N GLY A 307 10.45 -11.39 8.49
CA GLY A 307 9.48 -12.41 8.15
C GLY A 307 8.61 -12.06 6.96
N HIS A 308 7.79 -13.02 6.62
CA HIS A 308 6.87 -12.99 5.51
C HIS A 308 5.43 -12.97 6.02
N MET A 309 4.58 -12.21 5.33
CA MET A 309 3.12 -12.29 5.49
C MET A 309 2.53 -12.72 4.16
N VAL A 310 2.14 -13.97 4.07
CA VAL A 310 1.60 -14.57 2.85
C VAL A 310 0.11 -14.75 3.01
N ASN A 311 -0.66 -14.23 2.08
CA ASN A 311 -2.10 -14.39 2.07
C ASN A 311 -2.52 -15.42 1.02
N TYR A 312 -3.12 -16.53 1.47
CA TYR A 312 -3.60 -17.61 0.61
C TYR A 312 -4.90 -17.29 -0.10
N ALA A 313 -5.73 -16.46 0.51
CA ALA A 313 -6.91 -15.94 -0.15
C ALA A 313 -6.50 -14.67 -0.92
N HIS A 314 -6.16 -14.82 -2.18
CA HIS A 314 -5.90 -13.67 -3.03
C HIS A 314 -7.06 -12.68 -3.01
N TYR A 315 -6.76 -11.38 -3.01
CA TYR A 315 -7.77 -10.33 -3.08
C TYR A 315 -8.65 -10.49 -4.33
N ARG A 316 -7.99 -10.70 -5.47
CA ARG A 316 -8.63 -11.11 -6.73
C ARG A 316 -7.72 -12.07 -7.48
N LYS A 317 -8.33 -13.00 -8.21
CA LYS A 317 -7.62 -13.95 -9.04
C LYS A 317 -8.39 -14.21 -10.31
N THR A 318 -7.71 -14.19 -11.43
CA THR A 318 -8.22 -14.59 -12.74
C THR A 318 -7.33 -15.70 -13.32
N GLU A 319 -7.59 -16.11 -14.54
CA GLU A 319 -6.67 -17.03 -15.24
C GLU A 319 -5.30 -16.44 -15.55
N LYS A 320 -5.20 -15.10 -15.58
CA LYS A 320 -4.01 -14.35 -16.02
C LYS A 320 -3.45 -13.39 -14.98
N THR A 321 -4.14 -13.20 -13.87
CA THR A 321 -3.71 -12.24 -12.86
C THR A 321 -3.93 -12.73 -11.45
N ILE A 322 -3.05 -12.30 -10.57
CA ILE A 322 -3.18 -12.46 -9.12
C ILE A 322 -3.06 -11.07 -8.50
N GLU A 323 -3.97 -10.74 -7.60
CA GLU A 323 -3.97 -9.44 -6.92
C GLU A 323 -3.95 -9.63 -5.41
N GLN A 324 -3.17 -8.80 -4.73
CA GLN A 324 -3.10 -8.71 -3.27
C GLN A 324 -3.20 -7.25 -2.82
N VAL A 325 -3.67 -7.06 -1.59
CA VAL A 325 -3.77 -5.75 -0.95
C VAL A 325 -3.22 -5.80 0.46
N TYR A 326 -2.47 -4.76 0.82
CA TYR A 326 -1.90 -4.57 2.16
C TYR A 326 -2.13 -3.13 2.60
N LEU A 327 -2.29 -2.94 3.91
CA LEU A 327 -2.33 -1.63 4.50
C LEU A 327 -1.07 -1.45 5.36
N SER A 328 -0.35 -0.36 5.15
CA SER A 328 0.88 -0.09 5.89
C SER A 328 0.96 1.37 6.31
N GLY A 329 1.86 1.67 7.24
CA GLY A 329 2.04 3.01 7.75
C GLY A 329 2.98 3.03 8.95
N MET A 330 2.96 4.16 9.67
CA MET A 330 3.70 4.33 10.91
C MET A 330 2.81 4.80 12.04
N ILE A 331 3.07 4.31 13.25
CA ILE A 331 2.32 4.69 14.46
C ILE A 331 3.25 5.19 15.55
N ASP A 332 2.78 6.19 16.30
CA ASP A 332 3.32 6.61 17.58
C ASP A 332 2.42 6.03 18.68
N SER A 333 2.73 4.83 19.15
CA SER A 333 1.97 4.18 20.21
C SER A 333 2.82 3.19 20.99
N LYS A 334 2.71 3.27 22.31
CA LYS A 334 3.29 2.26 23.24
C LYS A 334 2.49 0.95 23.25
N ASP A 335 1.24 1.00 22.87
CA ASP A 335 0.37 -0.17 22.70
C ASP A 335 -0.18 -0.17 21.27
N PRO A 336 0.56 -0.77 20.31
CA PRO A 336 0.16 -0.77 18.91
C PRO A 336 -1.20 -1.44 18.69
N ARG A 337 -1.59 -2.42 19.51
CA ARG A 337 -2.88 -3.11 19.41
C ARG A 337 -4.06 -2.14 19.48
N LYS A 338 -4.03 -1.18 20.42
CA LYS A 338 -5.13 -0.21 20.59
C LYS A 338 -5.37 0.69 19.39
N LYS A 339 -4.35 0.91 18.57
CA LYS A 339 -4.43 1.74 17.36
C LYS A 339 -4.67 0.91 16.11
N LEU A 340 -3.97 -0.21 15.98
CA LEU A 340 -3.96 -0.98 14.75
C LEU A 340 -5.15 -1.92 14.61
N VAL A 341 -5.73 -2.42 15.70
CA VAL A 341 -6.91 -3.29 15.62
C VAL A 341 -8.14 -2.50 15.10
N PRO A 342 -8.48 -1.31 15.63
CA PRO A 342 -9.53 -0.49 15.04
C PRO A 342 -9.25 -0.12 13.57
N LEU A 343 -8.02 0.25 13.23
CA LEU A 343 -7.63 0.54 11.85
C LEU A 343 -7.80 -0.69 10.94
N ALA A 344 -7.35 -1.86 11.39
CA ALA A 344 -7.50 -3.11 10.64
C ALA A 344 -8.97 -3.42 10.38
N TRP A 345 -9.82 -3.39 11.41
CA TRP A 345 -11.25 -3.65 11.24
C TRP A 345 -11.94 -2.61 10.37
N SER A 346 -11.57 -1.33 10.47
CA SER A 346 -12.12 -0.29 9.59
C SER A 346 -11.79 -0.50 8.10
N TRP A 347 -10.75 -1.28 7.81
CA TRP A 347 -10.32 -1.61 6.45
C TRP A 347 -10.83 -2.98 5.98
N ILE A 348 -10.84 -3.99 6.87
CA ILE A 348 -11.26 -5.37 6.57
C ILE A 348 -12.79 -5.46 6.51
N VAL A 349 -13.46 -4.83 7.48
CA VAL A 349 -14.90 -4.78 7.62
C VAL A 349 -15.30 -3.30 7.77
N PRO A 350 -15.29 -2.55 6.68
CA PRO A 350 -15.49 -1.11 6.72
C PRO A 350 -16.90 -0.75 7.23
N PRO A 351 -17.04 0.37 7.95
CA PRO A 351 -18.34 0.92 8.31
C PRO A 351 -19.26 1.00 7.10
N LYS A 352 -20.54 0.69 7.31
CA LYS A 352 -21.53 0.66 6.22
C LYS A 352 -21.89 2.09 5.81
N VAL A 353 -22.08 2.30 4.53
CA VAL A 353 -22.68 3.52 3.99
C VAL A 353 -24.18 3.33 3.91
N SER A 354 -24.94 4.15 4.64
CA SER A 354 -26.41 4.23 4.57
C SER A 354 -26.82 5.54 3.92
N MET A 355 -27.53 5.48 2.79
CA MET A 355 -28.02 6.66 2.09
C MET A 355 -29.30 7.15 2.74
N GLN A 356 -29.35 8.40 3.18
CA GLN A 356 -30.53 9.01 3.84
C GLN A 356 -31.73 9.12 2.93
N ARG A 357 -31.53 9.16 1.60
CA ARG A 357 -32.63 9.12 0.62
C ARG A 357 -32.50 7.88 -0.25
N LYS A 358 -33.43 6.97 -0.14
CA LYS A 358 -33.58 5.82 -1.06
C LYS A 358 -33.94 6.29 -2.46
N HIS A 359 -32.96 6.78 -3.21
CA HIS A 359 -33.15 6.99 -4.64
C HIS A 359 -32.97 5.62 -5.34
N PRO A 360 -33.95 5.12 -6.12
CA PRO A 360 -33.93 3.76 -6.70
C PRO A 360 -32.75 3.48 -7.64
N SER A 361 -32.00 4.50 -8.03
CA SER A 361 -30.88 4.41 -8.97
C SER A 361 -29.50 4.40 -8.31
N TYR A 362 -29.38 4.41 -6.97
CA TYR A 362 -28.08 4.34 -6.31
C TYR A 362 -27.61 2.88 -6.24
N LYS A 363 -26.69 2.52 -7.10
CA LYS A 363 -25.73 1.47 -6.79
C LYS A 363 -24.69 2.10 -5.88
N ILE A 364 -24.76 1.79 -4.59
CA ILE A 364 -23.66 2.06 -3.66
C ILE A 364 -22.49 1.28 -4.21
N GLN A 365 -21.50 1.97 -4.74
CA GLN A 365 -20.23 1.31 -5.05
C GLN A 365 -19.46 1.20 -3.75
N TYR A 366 -19.14 -0.03 -3.46
CA TYR A 366 -18.63 -0.52 -2.21
C TYR A 366 -17.29 0.12 -1.85
N TYR A 367 -16.96 0.04 -0.59
CA TYR A 367 -15.60 0.27 -0.11
C TYR A 367 -14.59 -0.52 -0.94
N ASP A 368 -13.57 0.16 -1.43
CA ASP A 368 -12.48 -0.44 -2.18
C ASP A 368 -11.25 -0.59 -1.26
N PRO A 369 -10.97 -1.79 -0.76
CA PRO A 369 -9.83 -2.02 0.10
C PRO A 369 -8.49 -1.77 -0.60
N ALA A 370 -8.44 -1.89 -1.93
CA ALA A 370 -7.24 -1.60 -2.71
C ALA A 370 -6.83 -0.13 -2.62
N GLN A 371 -7.81 0.77 -2.43
CA GLN A 371 -7.58 2.20 -2.25
C GLN A 371 -7.78 2.66 -0.80
N LYS A 372 -8.26 1.83 0.11
CA LYS A 372 -8.74 2.22 1.45
C LYS A 372 -9.76 3.38 1.38
N ALA A 373 -10.71 3.30 0.47
CA ALA A 373 -11.66 4.39 0.22
C ALA A 373 -13.07 3.89 -0.13
N TYR A 374 -14.07 4.69 0.22
CA TYR A 374 -15.44 4.52 -0.29
C TYR A 374 -15.53 5.12 -1.68
N VAL A 375 -16.08 4.37 -2.62
CA VAL A 375 -16.27 4.83 -4.00
C VAL A 375 -17.75 5.10 -4.23
N LEU A 376 -18.11 6.37 -4.41
CA LEU A 376 -19.45 6.87 -4.58
C LEU A 376 -19.60 7.51 -5.96
N ASP A 377 -20.81 7.51 -6.53
CA ASP A 377 -21.09 8.14 -7.81
C ASP A 377 -21.90 9.41 -7.59
N TRP A 378 -21.44 10.53 -8.14
CA TRP A 378 -22.22 11.74 -8.28
C TRP A 378 -23.07 11.69 -9.56
N LYS A 379 -24.36 11.98 -9.45
CA LYS A 379 -25.27 12.03 -10.61
C LYS A 379 -25.58 13.46 -11.01
N GLN A 380 -25.77 13.70 -12.32
CA GLN A 380 -25.94 15.04 -12.89
C GLN A 380 -27.16 15.81 -12.34
N ASP A 381 -28.24 15.11 -11.99
CA ASP A 381 -29.47 15.67 -11.43
C ASP A 381 -29.42 15.85 -9.90
N GLN A 382 -28.30 15.52 -9.29
CA GLN A 382 -28.13 15.51 -7.84
C GLN A 382 -27.65 16.87 -7.35
N THR A 383 -28.31 17.40 -6.33
CA THR A 383 -27.88 18.65 -5.64
C THR A 383 -27.08 18.38 -4.38
N GLU A 384 -27.22 17.17 -3.83
CA GLU A 384 -26.60 16.74 -2.57
C GLU A 384 -26.31 15.25 -2.59
N LEU A 385 -25.18 14.85 -2.03
CA LEU A 385 -24.84 13.46 -1.71
C LEU A 385 -24.76 13.34 -0.19
N ALA A 386 -25.86 12.87 0.43
CA ALA A 386 -25.97 12.70 1.86
C ALA A 386 -26.01 11.23 2.23
N PHE A 387 -25.21 10.83 3.18
CA PHE A 387 -25.11 9.46 3.69
C PHE A 387 -24.63 9.45 5.13
N GLU A 388 -24.76 8.29 5.74
CA GLU A 388 -24.31 8.02 7.10
C GLU A 388 -23.28 6.89 7.07
N LEU A 389 -22.16 7.05 7.76
CA LEU A 389 -21.24 5.96 8.08
C LEU A 389 -21.68 5.32 9.40
N ILE A 390 -21.95 4.03 9.36
CA ILE A 390 -22.45 3.29 10.51
C ILE A 390 -21.45 2.20 10.89
N ALA A 391 -20.89 2.32 12.08
CA ALA A 391 -20.05 1.31 12.72
C ALA A 391 -20.95 0.20 13.32
N ASP A 392 -21.64 -0.54 12.46
CA ASP A 392 -22.56 -1.60 12.85
C ASP A 392 -21.84 -2.95 12.96
N LEU A 393 -22.43 -3.86 13.71
CA LEU A 393 -21.97 -5.24 13.77
C LEU A 393 -22.06 -5.87 12.38
N ASP A 394 -20.98 -6.47 11.96
CA ASP A 394 -20.94 -7.23 10.71
C ASP A 394 -21.42 -8.69 10.91
N TYR A 395 -21.31 -9.47 9.86
CA TYR A 395 -21.58 -10.91 9.88
C TYR A 395 -20.76 -11.67 10.94
N TYR A 396 -19.59 -11.15 11.30
CA TYR A 396 -18.67 -11.74 12.28
C TYR A 396 -18.89 -11.23 13.71
N GLY A 397 -19.87 -10.36 13.95
CA GLY A 397 -20.12 -9.77 15.25
C GLY A 397 -19.10 -8.71 15.67
N VAL A 398 -18.36 -8.15 14.71
CA VAL A 398 -17.39 -7.07 14.96
C VAL A 398 -18.03 -5.74 14.58
N ALA A 399 -18.06 -4.81 15.53
CA ALA A 399 -18.35 -3.41 15.25
C ALA A 399 -17.06 -2.70 14.85
N SER A 400 -16.93 -2.35 13.58
CA SER A 400 -15.77 -1.61 13.08
C SER A 400 -15.85 -0.15 13.49
N THR A 401 -14.77 0.39 14.03
CA THR A 401 -14.63 1.83 14.28
C THR A 401 -14.44 2.56 12.96
N ILE A 402 -15.05 3.73 12.79
CA ILE A 402 -14.73 4.64 11.69
C ILE A 402 -13.33 5.20 11.98
N VAL A 403 -12.35 4.96 11.09
CA VAL A 403 -10.97 5.44 11.26
C VAL A 403 -10.49 6.10 9.98
N ASN A 404 -10.31 7.41 10.04
CA ASN A 404 -9.78 8.23 8.95
C ASN A 404 -10.31 7.82 7.58
N PRO A 405 -11.65 7.95 7.34
CA PRO A 405 -12.28 7.52 6.10
C PRO A 405 -11.83 8.38 4.93
N ALA A 406 -11.68 7.74 3.78
CA ALA A 406 -11.45 8.40 2.50
C ALA A 406 -12.59 8.09 1.54
N PHE A 407 -12.88 9.03 0.63
CA PHE A 407 -13.94 8.91 -0.37
C PHE A 407 -13.42 9.29 -1.74
N VAL A 408 -13.83 8.54 -2.74
CA VAL A 408 -13.68 8.86 -4.16
C VAL A 408 -15.09 9.08 -4.71
N VAL A 409 -15.46 10.32 -4.99
CA VAL A 409 -16.77 10.65 -5.57
C VAL A 409 -16.58 10.84 -7.06
N ARG A 410 -16.98 9.82 -7.83
CA ARG A 410 -16.83 9.82 -9.28
C ARG A 410 -17.83 10.72 -9.97
N GLY A 411 -17.41 11.35 -11.07
CA GLY A 411 -18.26 12.24 -11.85
C GLY A 411 -18.58 13.57 -11.16
N TRP A 412 -17.81 13.96 -10.16
CA TRP A 412 -18.02 15.20 -9.43
C TRP A 412 -17.86 16.45 -10.32
N GLY A 413 -16.84 16.45 -11.20
CA GLY A 413 -16.44 17.63 -11.96
C GLY A 413 -15.49 18.54 -11.18
N ASP A 414 -15.41 19.81 -11.57
CA ASP A 414 -14.43 20.77 -11.01
C ASP A 414 -15.05 21.72 -9.97
N ALA A 415 -16.32 21.53 -9.63
CA ALA A 415 -17.01 22.40 -8.67
C ALA A 415 -16.38 22.31 -7.27
N PRO A 416 -16.26 23.40 -6.52
CA PRO A 416 -15.89 23.37 -5.12
C PRO A 416 -16.85 22.49 -4.33
N VAL A 417 -16.35 21.83 -3.26
CA VAL A 417 -17.19 21.02 -2.39
C VAL A 417 -17.51 21.76 -1.10
N ARG A 418 -18.77 21.66 -0.68
CA ARG A 418 -19.20 21.97 0.70
C ARG A 418 -19.40 20.66 1.42
N LEU A 419 -18.70 20.50 2.56
CA LEU A 419 -18.84 19.36 3.44
C LEU A 419 -19.60 19.77 4.70
N GLU A 420 -20.57 18.95 5.09
CA GLU A 420 -21.19 18.99 6.40
C GLU A 420 -21.00 17.62 7.07
N ILE A 421 -20.61 17.62 8.35
CA ILE A 421 -20.50 16.43 9.20
C ILE A 421 -21.39 16.67 10.41
N ASP A 422 -22.35 15.78 10.66
CA ASP A 422 -23.34 15.89 11.73
C ASP A 422 -24.04 17.27 11.74
N GLU A 423 -24.42 17.75 10.54
CA GLU A 423 -25.07 19.04 10.26
C GLU A 423 -24.16 20.28 10.47
N GLU A 424 -22.89 20.08 10.87
CA GLU A 424 -21.92 21.17 11.00
C GLU A 424 -21.09 21.33 9.72
N ARG A 425 -21.01 22.55 9.20
CA ARG A 425 -20.15 22.87 8.06
C ARG A 425 -18.68 22.78 8.43
N ILE A 426 -17.93 21.99 7.65
CA ILE A 426 -16.50 21.77 7.85
C ILE A 426 -15.70 22.43 6.72
N GLU A 427 -14.79 23.30 7.10
CA GLU A 427 -13.86 23.95 6.15
C GLU A 427 -12.58 23.12 5.98
N PRO A 428 -11.95 23.16 4.78
CA PRO A 428 -10.69 22.48 4.52
C PRO A 428 -9.62 22.83 5.55
N SER A 429 -8.94 21.83 6.07
CA SER A 429 -7.95 21.94 7.13
C SER A 429 -7.01 20.74 7.15
N LYS A 430 -6.13 20.64 8.16
CA LYS A 430 -5.35 19.43 8.39
C LYS A 430 -6.21 18.21 8.77
N LYS A 431 -7.47 18.41 9.16
CA LYS A 431 -8.42 17.33 9.50
C LYS A 431 -9.37 16.99 8.36
N PHE A 432 -9.57 17.87 7.42
CA PHE A 432 -10.39 17.67 6.23
C PHE A 432 -9.61 18.08 4.99
N ARG A 433 -9.32 17.12 4.14
CA ARG A 433 -8.55 17.30 2.92
C ARG A 433 -9.41 17.06 1.69
N ILE A 434 -9.19 17.89 0.69
CA ILE A 434 -9.88 17.83 -0.60
C ILE A 434 -8.85 17.68 -1.69
N GLY A 435 -9.19 16.90 -2.70
CA GLY A 435 -8.43 16.77 -3.92
C GLY A 435 -9.30 16.49 -5.11
N TYR A 436 -8.78 16.72 -6.30
CA TYR A 436 -9.45 16.41 -7.56
C TYR A 436 -8.51 15.56 -8.41
N GLU A 437 -9.06 14.51 -9.00
CA GLU A 437 -8.33 13.61 -9.89
C GLU A 437 -9.01 13.58 -11.27
N ALA A 438 -8.29 14.02 -12.28
CA ALA A 438 -8.75 13.90 -13.66
C ALA A 438 -8.67 12.41 -14.10
N THR A 439 -9.71 11.93 -14.75
CA THR A 439 -9.79 10.59 -15.34
C THR A 439 -10.35 10.68 -16.76
N ASP A 440 -10.26 9.60 -17.52
CA ASP A 440 -10.85 9.54 -18.87
C ASP A 440 -12.37 9.78 -18.88
N SER A 441 -13.05 9.54 -17.75
CA SER A 441 -14.50 9.71 -17.58
C SER A 441 -14.92 11.03 -16.91
N GLY A 442 -13.96 11.92 -16.64
CA GLY A 442 -14.20 13.20 -15.97
C GLY A 442 -13.37 13.38 -14.71
N THR A 443 -13.74 14.34 -13.87
CA THR A 443 -13.01 14.65 -12.62
C THR A 443 -13.70 14.00 -11.43
N ASN A 444 -12.93 13.26 -10.63
CA ASN A 444 -13.34 12.71 -9.35
C ASN A 444 -12.97 13.65 -8.21
N LEU A 445 -13.84 13.76 -7.22
CA LEU A 445 -13.51 14.41 -5.94
C LEU A 445 -12.91 13.36 -5.00
N ILE A 446 -11.78 13.70 -4.40
CA ILE A 446 -11.13 12.90 -3.36
C ILE A 446 -11.26 13.64 -2.03
N LEU A 447 -11.76 12.92 -1.02
CA LEU A 447 -11.86 13.43 0.35
C LEU A 447 -11.10 12.52 1.29
N TRP A 448 -10.47 13.12 2.28
CA TRP A 448 -9.89 12.41 3.42
C TRP A 448 -10.23 13.16 4.70
N LEU A 449 -10.74 12.43 5.70
CA LEU A 449 -11.15 12.97 6.99
C LEU A 449 -10.30 12.38 8.10
N LYS A 450 -9.73 13.23 8.95
CA LYS A 450 -9.12 12.81 10.21
C LYS A 450 -10.22 12.67 11.25
N LEU A 451 -10.82 11.49 11.33
CA LEU A 451 -12.00 11.20 12.12
C LEU A 451 -11.89 9.80 12.74
N GLU A 452 -12.14 9.69 14.02
CA GLU A 452 -12.32 8.39 14.70
C GLU A 452 -13.67 8.43 15.44
N SER A 453 -14.55 7.46 15.16
CA SER A 453 -15.86 7.35 15.82
C SER A 453 -16.33 5.89 15.92
N LYS A 454 -17.01 5.57 17.01
CA LYS A 454 -17.81 4.34 17.17
C LYS A 454 -19.30 4.59 16.92
N GLU A 455 -19.70 5.85 16.97
CA GLU A 455 -21.05 6.28 16.70
C GLU A 455 -21.23 6.55 15.20
N PRO A 456 -22.46 6.46 14.68
CA PRO A 456 -22.77 6.87 13.33
C PRO A 456 -22.34 8.31 13.04
N VAL A 457 -21.90 8.58 11.82
CA VAL A 457 -21.47 9.91 11.38
C VAL A 457 -22.21 10.27 10.11
N SER A 458 -23.00 11.34 10.15
CA SER A 458 -23.70 11.88 9.00
C SER A 458 -22.77 12.75 8.15
N ILE A 459 -22.75 12.50 6.84
CA ILE A 459 -21.91 13.24 5.89
C ILE A 459 -22.79 13.75 4.74
N SER A 460 -22.72 15.04 4.48
CA SER A 460 -23.37 15.67 3.33
C SER A 460 -22.36 16.42 2.47
N LEU A 461 -22.42 16.18 1.17
CA LEU A 461 -21.60 16.83 0.15
C LEU A 461 -22.50 17.59 -0.81
N ARG A 462 -22.21 18.88 -1.02
CA ARG A 462 -22.90 19.73 -2.02
C ARG A 462 -21.85 20.44 -2.87
N LYS A 463 -22.20 20.70 -4.13
CA LYS A 463 -21.38 21.58 -4.97
C LYS A 463 -21.50 23.02 -4.48
N GLY A 464 -20.35 23.65 -4.25
CA GLY A 464 -20.29 25.08 -3.95
C GLY A 464 -20.52 25.91 -5.22
N GLU A 465 -20.89 27.17 -5.02
CA GLU A 465 -20.84 28.18 -6.07
C GLU A 465 -19.39 28.66 -6.24
N HIS A 466 -18.98 28.97 -7.47
CA HIS A 466 -17.67 29.52 -7.79
C HIS A 466 -17.54 30.95 -7.32
#